data_929d8213e1789a3260df81b801c330a4
#
_entry.id   929d8213e1789a3260df81b801c330a4
#
_cell.length_a   1.000
_cell.length_b   1.000
_cell.length_c   1.000
_cell.angle_alpha   90.00
_cell.angle_beta   90.00
_cell.angle_gamma   90.00
#
_symmetry.space_group_name_H-M   'P 1'
#
loop_
_entity.id
_entity.type
_entity.pdbx_description
1 polymer ?
#
loop_
_entity_poly.entity_id
_entity_poly.type
_entity_poly.pdbx_seq_one_letter_code
_entity_poly.pdbx_strand_id
1 'polypeptide(L)'
;TIYGILVDKNNGIWMSTNAGISKLSIEDATFKNFTITDGLQSNEFNGRACFKSKDGNMYFGGINGFNVFNSQDIELSTFEPKVIFDNFEINGTNKKDISNIKFKSNENNIKINFFTNDYKNTKTTQYYYKLEGLENEWNMTNSNSLVFANLGSGDYTLKIKTITQH
;
A
#
# COMPACT_ATOMS: atom_id res chain seq x y z
N THR A 1 -17.14 -13.40 0.70
CA THR A 1 -17.44 -14.84 0.97
C THR A 1 -16.20 -15.68 0.86
N ILE A 2 -16.00 -16.62 1.81
CA ILE A 2 -14.90 -17.60 1.78
C ILE A 2 -15.42 -18.85 1.09
N TYR A 3 -14.67 -19.35 0.10
CA TYR A 3 -15.00 -20.50 -0.72
C TYR A 3 -14.23 -21.77 -0.37
N GLY A 4 -12.96 -21.62 0.05
CA GLY A 4 -12.10 -22.71 0.46
C GLY A 4 -11.12 -22.27 1.53
N ILE A 5 -10.74 -23.18 2.41
CA ILE A 5 -9.78 -22.92 3.50
C ILE A 5 -8.75 -24.03 3.52
N LEU A 6 -7.47 -23.66 3.55
CA LEU A 6 -6.34 -24.58 3.76
C LEU A 6 -5.44 -24.00 4.85
N VAL A 7 -4.78 -24.88 5.59
CA VAL A 7 -3.83 -24.50 6.65
C VAL A 7 -2.42 -24.90 6.22
N ASP A 8 -1.46 -24.00 6.32
CA ASP A 8 -0.06 -24.31 6.00
C ASP A 8 0.70 -25.00 7.16
N LYS A 9 1.97 -25.28 6.94
CA LYS A 9 2.81 -25.95 7.96
C LYS A 9 3.13 -25.07 9.16
N ASN A 10 2.97 -23.73 9.01
CA ASN A 10 3.23 -22.73 10.04
C ASN A 10 1.92 -22.24 10.68
N ASN A 11 0.84 -23.00 10.55
CA ASN A 11 -0.51 -22.64 11.02
C ASN A 11 -1.11 -21.40 10.36
N GLY A 12 -0.54 -20.90 9.26
CA GLY A 12 -1.15 -19.83 8.46
C GLY A 12 -2.42 -20.35 7.76
N ILE A 13 -3.51 -19.60 7.84
CA ILE A 13 -4.80 -19.95 7.24
C ILE A 13 -4.92 -19.24 5.88
N TRP A 14 -5.07 -20.04 4.83
CA TRP A 14 -5.25 -19.57 3.47
C TRP A 14 -6.70 -19.73 3.03
N MET A 15 -7.31 -18.65 2.57
CA MET A 15 -8.74 -18.59 2.24
C MET A 15 -8.92 -18.08 0.81
N SER A 16 -9.56 -18.87 -0.04
CA SER A 16 -9.99 -18.38 -1.35
C SER A 16 -11.35 -17.66 -1.24
N THR A 17 -11.48 -16.57 -1.99
CA THR A 17 -12.65 -15.68 -1.96
C THR A 17 -13.07 -15.25 -3.36
N ASN A 18 -14.05 -14.35 -3.46
CA ASN A 18 -14.39 -13.63 -4.69
C ASN A 18 -13.52 -12.37 -4.93
N ALA A 19 -12.53 -12.14 -4.09
CA ALA A 19 -11.60 -11.01 -4.18
C ALA A 19 -10.13 -11.45 -4.06
N GLY A 20 -9.83 -12.68 -4.47
CA GLY A 20 -8.49 -13.26 -4.41
C GLY A 20 -8.32 -14.30 -3.31
N ILE A 21 -7.09 -14.51 -2.90
CA ILE A 21 -6.70 -15.39 -1.80
C ILE A 21 -6.21 -14.54 -0.63
N SER A 22 -6.72 -14.81 0.57
CA SER A 22 -6.30 -14.16 1.81
C SER A 22 -5.52 -15.14 2.67
N LYS A 23 -4.38 -14.74 3.19
CA LYS A 23 -3.63 -15.46 4.23
C LYS A 23 -3.82 -14.74 5.56
N LEU A 24 -4.27 -15.46 6.57
CA LEU A 24 -4.28 -15.02 7.97
C LEU A 24 -3.08 -15.63 8.68
N SER A 25 -2.22 -14.78 9.24
CA SER A 25 -1.21 -15.15 10.23
C SER A 25 -1.90 -15.14 11.60
N ILE A 26 -1.92 -16.28 12.30
CA ILE A 26 -2.57 -16.37 13.62
C ILE A 26 -1.71 -15.71 14.70
N GLU A 27 -0.39 -15.75 14.53
CA GLU A 27 0.57 -15.28 15.52
C GLU A 27 0.46 -13.77 15.78
N ASP A 28 0.29 -12.98 14.73
CA ASP A 28 0.20 -11.52 14.77
C ASP A 28 -1.17 -10.98 14.39
N ALA A 29 -2.15 -11.86 14.13
CA ALA A 29 -3.50 -11.55 13.69
C ALA A 29 -3.56 -10.65 12.45
N THR A 30 -2.60 -10.79 11.54
CA THR A 30 -2.53 -10.01 10.31
C THR A 30 -3.09 -10.76 9.12
N PHE A 31 -3.70 -10.00 8.19
CA PHE A 31 -4.16 -10.51 6.91
C PHE A 31 -3.24 -10.03 5.78
N LYS A 32 -2.94 -10.93 4.86
CA LYS A 32 -2.34 -10.58 3.58
C LYS A 32 -3.24 -11.10 2.45
N ASN A 33 -3.55 -10.19 1.52
CA ASN A 33 -4.39 -10.51 0.37
C ASN A 33 -3.54 -10.61 -0.90
N PHE A 34 -3.85 -11.61 -1.72
CA PHE A 34 -3.25 -11.85 -3.02
C PHE A 34 -4.33 -11.73 -4.09
N THR A 35 -3.97 -11.10 -5.19
CA THR A 35 -4.88 -10.80 -6.31
C THR A 35 -4.25 -11.20 -7.64
N ILE A 36 -4.92 -10.92 -8.74
CA ILE A 36 -4.39 -11.14 -10.09
C ILE A 36 -3.06 -10.40 -10.32
N THR A 37 -2.80 -9.30 -9.61
CA THR A 37 -1.52 -8.58 -9.70
C THR A 37 -0.36 -9.34 -9.05
N ASP A 38 -0.67 -10.29 -8.19
CA ASP A 38 0.31 -11.19 -7.55
C ASP A 38 0.46 -12.52 -8.28
N GLY A 39 -0.18 -12.66 -9.44
CA GLY A 39 -0.08 -13.86 -10.30
C GLY A 39 -1.22 -14.87 -10.11
N LEU A 40 -2.32 -14.48 -9.46
CA LEU A 40 -3.49 -15.35 -9.43
C LEU A 40 -4.15 -15.47 -10.81
N GLN A 41 -4.76 -16.63 -11.09
CA GLN A 41 -5.49 -16.90 -12.33
C GLN A 41 -6.69 -15.94 -12.53
N SER A 42 -7.30 -15.52 -11.43
CA SER A 42 -8.38 -14.54 -11.32
C SER A 42 -8.52 -14.13 -9.86
N ASN A 43 -9.28 -13.07 -9.60
CA ASN A 43 -9.70 -12.74 -8.22
C ASN A 43 -10.89 -13.60 -7.75
N GLU A 44 -11.58 -14.29 -8.67
CA GLU A 44 -12.75 -15.10 -8.35
C GLU A 44 -12.41 -16.59 -8.30
N PHE A 45 -12.69 -17.20 -7.14
CA PHE A 45 -12.46 -18.62 -6.88
C PHE A 45 -13.78 -19.39 -6.73
N ASN A 46 -13.72 -20.70 -6.97
CA ASN A 46 -14.89 -21.58 -6.93
C ASN A 46 -15.05 -22.20 -5.54
N GLY A 47 -16.30 -22.38 -5.13
CA GLY A 47 -16.64 -23.02 -3.85
C GLY A 47 -16.10 -24.44 -3.75
N ARG A 48 -15.40 -24.75 -2.64
CA ARG A 48 -14.80 -26.06 -2.34
C ARG A 48 -13.70 -26.52 -3.31
N ALA A 49 -13.26 -25.66 -4.24
CA ALA A 49 -12.21 -25.97 -5.18
C ALA A 49 -10.81 -25.72 -4.57
N CYS A 50 -10.51 -26.37 -3.47
CA CYS A 50 -9.20 -26.26 -2.82
C CYS A 50 -8.71 -27.62 -2.37
N PHE A 51 -7.38 -27.84 -2.45
CA PHE A 51 -6.72 -29.08 -2.06
C PHE A 51 -5.30 -28.80 -1.61
N LYS A 52 -4.83 -29.53 -0.58
CA LYS A 52 -3.45 -29.50 -0.14
C LYS A 52 -2.81 -30.88 -0.33
N SER A 53 -1.72 -30.93 -1.09
CA SER A 53 -0.98 -32.17 -1.30
C SER A 53 -0.15 -32.57 -0.08
N LYS A 54 0.34 -33.82 -0.07
CA LYS A 54 1.23 -34.31 0.99
C LYS A 54 2.55 -33.54 1.05
N ASP A 55 3.02 -33.02 -0.07
CA ASP A 55 4.25 -32.24 -0.19
C ASP A 55 4.07 -30.80 0.30
N GLY A 56 2.84 -30.41 0.63
CA GLY A 56 2.52 -29.07 1.15
C GLY A 56 2.09 -28.06 0.08
N ASN A 57 1.99 -28.47 -1.19
CA ASN A 57 1.46 -27.61 -2.24
C ASN A 57 -0.04 -27.40 -2.05
N MET A 58 -0.47 -26.14 -2.17
CA MET A 58 -1.85 -25.73 -2.08
C MET A 58 -2.40 -25.45 -3.48
N TYR A 59 -3.58 -25.95 -3.75
CA TYR A 59 -4.30 -25.80 -4.99
C TYR A 59 -5.60 -25.04 -4.71
N PHE A 60 -5.86 -23.98 -5.46
CA PHE A 60 -7.10 -23.22 -5.40
C PHE A 60 -7.65 -23.03 -6.82
N GLY A 61 -8.83 -23.59 -7.07
CA GLY A 61 -9.50 -23.51 -8.37
C GLY A 61 -10.42 -22.29 -8.46
N GLY A 62 -10.45 -21.68 -9.63
CA GLY A 62 -11.27 -20.53 -9.94
C GLY A 62 -11.78 -20.54 -11.36
N ILE A 63 -12.34 -19.43 -11.81
CA ILE A 63 -13.02 -19.33 -13.11
C ILE A 63 -12.09 -19.45 -14.32
N ASN A 64 -10.81 -19.09 -14.18
CA ASN A 64 -9.81 -19.12 -15.25
C ASN A 64 -8.74 -20.21 -15.04
N GLY A 65 -9.05 -21.27 -14.29
CA GLY A 65 -8.12 -22.35 -14.00
C GLY A 65 -7.84 -22.49 -12.52
N PHE A 66 -6.60 -22.80 -12.14
CA PHE A 66 -6.22 -22.94 -10.76
C PHE A 66 -4.84 -22.34 -10.48
N ASN A 67 -4.63 -21.95 -9.24
CA ASN A 67 -3.31 -21.59 -8.72
C ASN A 67 -2.75 -22.75 -7.91
N VAL A 68 -1.44 -22.99 -8.05
CA VAL A 68 -0.69 -23.91 -7.20
C VAL A 68 0.54 -23.20 -6.66
N PHE A 69 0.77 -23.33 -5.37
CA PHE A 69 1.95 -22.78 -4.71
C PHE A 69 2.24 -23.53 -3.41
N ASN A 70 3.49 -23.44 -2.97
CA ASN A 70 3.86 -23.85 -1.61
C ASN A 70 3.95 -22.59 -0.75
N SER A 71 3.35 -22.61 0.44
CA SER A 71 3.37 -21.44 1.34
C SER A 71 4.77 -21.05 1.80
N GLN A 72 5.73 -21.98 1.74
CA GLN A 72 7.13 -21.72 2.08
C GLN A 72 7.87 -20.93 0.98
N ASP A 73 7.40 -21.03 -0.27
CA ASP A 73 7.99 -20.32 -1.41
C ASP A 73 7.40 -18.89 -1.57
N ILE A 74 6.33 -18.60 -0.83
CA ILE A 74 5.74 -17.26 -0.82
C ILE A 74 6.56 -16.37 0.12
N GLU A 75 7.51 -15.64 -0.45
CA GLU A 75 8.20 -14.57 0.27
C GLU A 75 7.20 -13.46 0.60
N LEU A 76 6.89 -13.33 1.87
CA LEU A 76 6.15 -12.16 2.35
C LEU A 76 7.12 -10.97 2.25
N SER A 77 6.94 -10.15 1.22
CA SER A 77 7.73 -8.93 1.12
C SER A 77 7.55 -8.10 2.39
N THR A 78 8.62 -7.92 3.13
CA THR A 78 8.72 -6.96 4.24
C THR A 78 9.00 -5.55 3.72
N PHE A 79 8.75 -5.34 2.42
CA PHE A 79 9.00 -4.05 1.79
C PHE A 79 8.05 -3.00 2.38
N GLU A 80 8.62 -2.07 3.10
CA GLU A 80 7.92 -0.88 3.58
C GLU A 80 8.07 0.24 2.52
N PRO A 81 6.98 0.64 1.88
CA PRO A 81 7.04 1.72 0.90
C PRO A 81 7.46 3.02 1.58
N LYS A 82 8.48 3.66 1.02
CA LYS A 82 8.94 4.96 1.49
C LYS A 82 8.38 6.06 0.60
N VAL A 83 7.94 7.15 1.21
CA VAL A 83 7.58 8.38 0.51
C VAL A 83 8.86 9.10 0.11
N ILE A 84 8.97 9.43 -1.16
CA ILE A 84 10.09 10.17 -1.74
C ILE A 84 9.54 11.50 -2.25
N PHE A 85 10.11 12.61 -1.80
CA PHE A 85 9.81 13.92 -2.34
C PHE A 85 10.55 14.10 -3.66
N ASP A 86 9.81 14.50 -4.69
CA ASP A 86 10.33 14.65 -6.05
C ASP A 86 10.59 16.11 -6.38
N ASN A 87 9.57 16.94 -6.24
CA ASN A 87 9.62 18.32 -6.65
C ASN A 87 8.95 19.24 -5.63
N PHE A 88 9.54 20.41 -5.47
CA PHE A 88 9.08 21.44 -4.56
C PHE A 88 9.03 22.79 -5.29
N GLU A 89 7.86 23.40 -5.32
CA GLU A 89 7.64 24.70 -5.98
C GLU A 89 7.20 25.75 -4.95
N ILE A 90 7.79 26.95 -5.07
CA ILE A 90 7.37 28.12 -4.31
C ILE A 90 6.92 29.17 -5.31
N ASN A 91 5.67 29.61 -5.22
CA ASN A 91 5.07 30.56 -6.18
C ASN A 91 5.35 30.17 -7.64
N GLY A 92 5.28 28.87 -7.96
CA GLY A 92 5.55 28.32 -9.30
C GLY A 92 7.02 28.19 -9.68
N THR A 93 7.96 28.48 -8.77
CA THR A 93 9.40 28.32 -9.02
C THR A 93 9.94 27.08 -8.32
N ASN A 94 10.56 26.17 -9.09
CA ASN A 94 11.16 24.96 -8.56
C ASN A 94 12.35 25.25 -7.64
N LYS A 95 12.42 24.54 -6.52
CA LYS A 95 13.54 24.53 -5.56
C LYS A 95 14.12 23.13 -5.47
N LYS A 96 15.45 23.03 -5.49
CA LYS A 96 16.15 21.73 -5.46
C LYS A 96 16.40 21.19 -4.05
N ASP A 97 16.58 22.07 -3.08
CA ASP A 97 16.80 21.69 -1.69
C ASP A 97 15.52 21.95 -0.89
N ILE A 98 14.99 20.91 -0.27
CA ILE A 98 13.74 20.91 0.47
C ILE A 98 13.93 20.74 1.98
N SER A 99 15.17 20.62 2.44
CA SER A 99 15.46 20.52 3.88
C SER A 99 15.60 21.91 4.51
N ASN A 100 14.81 22.20 5.54
CA ASN A 100 14.87 23.46 6.31
C ASN A 100 14.78 24.74 5.47
N ILE A 101 13.78 24.79 4.58
CA ILE A 101 13.59 25.95 3.72
C ILE A 101 13.02 27.13 4.53
N LYS A 102 13.62 28.30 4.39
CA LYS A 102 13.08 29.56 4.90
C LYS A 102 12.38 30.31 3.78
N PHE A 103 11.13 30.69 4.03
CA PHE A 103 10.31 31.45 3.10
C PHE A 103 10.27 32.93 3.47
N LYS A 104 10.19 33.78 2.44
CA LYS A 104 9.84 35.18 2.63
C LYS A 104 8.34 35.31 2.77
N SER A 105 7.86 36.42 3.34
CA SER A 105 6.44 36.65 3.57
C SER A 105 5.55 36.67 2.30
N ASN A 106 6.16 36.83 1.13
CA ASN A 106 5.49 36.78 -0.17
C ASN A 106 5.65 35.42 -0.88
N GLU A 107 6.33 34.44 -0.27
CA GLU A 107 6.55 33.08 -0.77
C GLU A 107 5.62 32.11 -0.02
N ASN A 108 4.31 32.28 -0.18
CA ASN A 108 3.30 31.62 0.64
C ASN A 108 2.45 30.56 -0.09
N ASN A 109 2.74 30.32 -1.38
CA ASN A 109 2.11 29.27 -2.16
C ASN A 109 3.13 28.16 -2.44
N ILE A 110 2.90 27.00 -1.84
CA ILE A 110 3.83 25.89 -1.86
C ILE A 110 3.15 24.71 -2.53
N LYS A 111 3.83 24.09 -3.50
CA LYS A 111 3.41 22.84 -4.10
C LYS A 111 4.51 21.81 -3.91
N ILE A 112 4.13 20.63 -3.43
CA ILE A 112 5.03 19.52 -3.14
C ILE A 112 4.56 18.30 -3.90
N ASN A 113 5.43 17.74 -4.74
CA ASN A 113 5.20 16.47 -5.41
C ASN A 113 6.00 15.37 -4.72
N PHE A 114 5.41 14.21 -4.60
CA PHE A 114 5.99 13.05 -3.94
C PHE A 114 5.47 11.76 -4.56
N PHE A 115 6.18 10.68 -4.36
CA PHE A 115 5.77 9.34 -4.78
C PHE A 115 6.26 8.29 -3.80
N THR A 116 5.77 7.07 -3.93
CA THR A 116 6.34 5.92 -3.22
C THR A 116 7.22 5.11 -4.15
N ASN A 117 8.20 4.41 -3.57
CA ASN A 117 8.99 3.43 -4.30
C ASN A 117 8.28 2.05 -4.41
N ASP A 118 6.97 2.00 -4.16
CA ASP A 118 6.15 0.81 -4.40
C ASP A 118 5.60 0.81 -5.83
N TYR A 119 6.33 0.18 -6.72
CA TYR A 119 5.94 0.08 -8.13
C TYR A 119 4.82 -0.94 -8.39
N LYS A 120 4.54 -1.85 -7.44
CA LYS A 120 3.50 -2.87 -7.59
C LYS A 120 2.10 -2.34 -7.30
N ASN A 121 1.98 -1.44 -6.32
CA ASN A 121 0.69 -0.99 -5.78
C ASN A 121 0.37 0.48 -6.10
N THR A 122 0.94 1.05 -7.15
CA THR A 122 0.81 2.47 -7.50
C THR A 122 -0.65 2.96 -7.64
N LYS A 123 -1.57 2.08 -8.05
CA LYS A 123 -3.00 2.43 -8.24
C LYS A 123 -3.82 2.35 -6.94
N THR A 124 -3.34 1.63 -5.93
CA THR A 124 -4.06 1.40 -4.67
C THR A 124 -3.39 2.09 -3.48
N THR A 125 -2.29 2.81 -3.72
CA THR A 125 -1.59 3.55 -2.68
C THR A 125 -2.40 4.76 -2.26
N GLN A 126 -2.74 4.83 -0.97
CA GLN A 126 -3.35 5.99 -0.35
C GLN A 126 -2.29 6.73 0.47
N TYR A 127 -2.30 8.04 0.38
CA TYR A 127 -1.41 8.91 1.14
C TYR A 127 -2.17 9.58 2.27
N TYR A 128 -1.54 9.69 3.41
CA TYR A 128 -2.01 10.48 4.52
C TYR A 128 -0.96 11.54 4.83
N TYR A 129 -1.39 12.77 4.93
CA TYR A 129 -0.50 13.88 5.23
C TYR A 129 -1.01 14.73 6.39
N LYS A 130 -0.08 15.41 7.03
CA LYS A 130 -0.34 16.39 8.08
C LYS A 130 0.69 17.50 7.97
N LEU A 131 0.25 18.75 8.02
CA LEU A 131 1.13 19.92 8.09
C LEU A 131 1.09 20.47 9.52
N GLU A 132 2.01 20.02 10.37
CA GLU A 132 2.14 20.52 11.74
C GLU A 132 2.48 22.00 11.70
N GLY A 133 1.87 22.78 12.57
CA GLY A 133 1.89 24.24 12.54
C GLY A 133 0.65 24.86 11.89
N LEU A 134 -0.07 24.12 11.02
CA LEU A 134 -1.34 24.51 10.42
C LEU A 134 -2.49 23.67 10.96
N GLU A 135 -2.32 22.35 10.98
CA GLU A 135 -3.35 21.38 11.37
C GLU A 135 -2.74 20.18 12.12
N ASN A 136 -3.53 19.58 13.00
CA ASN A 136 -3.07 18.45 13.82
C ASN A 136 -3.61 17.10 13.39
N GLU A 137 -4.54 17.07 12.45
CA GLU A 137 -5.17 15.84 11.97
C GLU A 137 -4.52 15.32 10.70
N TRP A 138 -4.64 14.00 10.48
CA TRP A 138 -4.19 13.38 9.26
C TRP A 138 -5.27 13.48 8.19
N ASN A 139 -4.93 14.07 7.06
CA ASN A 139 -5.78 14.16 5.88
C ASN A 139 -5.41 13.08 4.87
N MET A 140 -6.41 12.46 4.25
CA MET A 140 -6.21 11.48 3.20
C MET A 140 -6.20 12.15 1.83
N THR A 141 -5.32 11.69 0.95
CA THR A 141 -5.29 12.07 -0.47
C THR A 141 -4.89 10.90 -1.36
N ASN A 142 -5.48 10.84 -2.55
CA ASN A 142 -5.05 9.95 -3.63
C ASN A 142 -4.11 10.66 -4.61
N SER A 143 -3.87 11.95 -4.40
CA SER A 143 -2.93 12.73 -5.21
C SER A 143 -1.51 12.55 -4.73
N ASN A 144 -0.58 12.53 -5.63
CA ASN A 144 0.86 12.60 -5.37
C ASN A 144 1.39 14.04 -5.33
N SER A 145 0.50 15.02 -5.20
CA SER A 145 0.80 16.44 -5.11
C SER A 145 -0.04 17.09 -4.03
N LEU A 146 0.58 17.91 -3.19
CA LEU A 146 -0.07 18.75 -2.20
C LEU A 146 0.19 20.23 -2.54
N VAL A 147 -0.83 21.05 -2.36
CA VAL A 147 -0.74 22.49 -2.54
C VAL A 147 -1.20 23.17 -1.26
N PHE A 148 -0.32 23.99 -0.70
CA PHE A 148 -0.63 24.85 0.43
C PHE A 148 -0.58 26.30 -0.04
N ALA A 149 -1.72 26.98 0.02
CA ALA A 149 -1.85 28.36 -0.40
C ALA A 149 -2.01 29.31 0.80
N ASN A 150 -1.44 30.49 0.68
CA ASN A 150 -1.56 31.56 1.69
C ASN A 150 -1.09 31.12 3.09
N LEU A 151 0.00 30.36 3.18
CA LEU A 151 0.58 30.02 4.49
C LEU A 151 1.02 31.30 5.20
N GLY A 152 0.60 31.43 6.46
CA GLY A 152 1.03 32.50 7.33
C GLY A 152 2.49 32.38 7.76
N SER A 153 2.99 33.36 8.52
CA SER A 153 4.31 33.25 9.15
C SER A 153 4.26 32.19 10.26
N GLY A 154 5.22 31.27 10.26
CA GLY A 154 5.30 30.19 11.25
C GLY A 154 6.26 29.11 10.83
N ASP A 155 6.47 28.16 11.74
CA ASP A 155 7.23 26.95 11.48
C ASP A 155 6.29 25.80 11.14
N TYR A 156 6.54 25.15 10.02
CA TYR A 156 5.69 24.08 9.52
C TYR A 156 6.52 22.80 9.32
N THR A 157 5.92 21.67 9.67
CA THR A 157 6.52 20.35 9.39
C THR A 157 5.53 19.49 8.62
N LEU A 158 5.83 19.19 7.37
CA LEU A 158 5.03 18.27 6.57
C LEU A 158 5.40 16.83 6.90
N LYS A 159 4.42 16.06 7.31
CA LYS A 159 4.53 14.61 7.49
C LYS A 159 3.65 13.90 6.47
N ILE A 160 4.20 12.92 5.78
CA ILE A 160 3.45 12.08 4.82
C ILE A 160 3.73 10.61 5.16
N LYS A 161 2.68 9.81 5.13
CA LYS A 161 2.76 8.35 5.22
C LYS A 161 1.87 7.72 4.17
N THR A 162 2.16 6.48 3.83
CA THR A 162 1.34 5.65 2.95
C THR A 162 0.69 4.54 3.74
N ILE A 163 -0.50 4.13 3.30
CA ILE A 163 -1.10 2.87 3.68
C ILE A 163 -1.30 2.10 2.38
N THR A 164 -0.56 1.03 2.24
CA THR A 164 -0.75 0.08 1.14
C THR A 164 -1.78 -0.94 1.61
N GLN A 165 -2.90 -1.03 0.92
CA GLN A 165 -3.83 -2.13 1.15
C GLN A 165 -3.21 -3.38 0.49
N HIS A 166 -2.62 -4.22 1.33
CA HIS A 166 -2.16 -5.56 0.93
C HIS A 166 -3.32 -6.56 1.02
#